data_2119547b63796c8f81134424e9fd991c
#
_entry.id   2119547b63796c8f81134424e9fd991c
#
_cell.length_a   1.000
_cell.length_b   1.000
_cell.length_c   1.000
_cell.angle_alpha   90.00
_cell.angle_beta   90.00
_cell.angle_gamma   90.00
#
_symmetry.space_group_name_H-M   'P 1'
#
loop_
_entity.id
_entity.type
_entity.pdbx_description
1 polymer ?
#
loop_
_entity_poly.entity_id
_entity_poly.type
_entity_poly.pdbx_seq_one_letter_code
_entity_poly.pdbx_strand_id
1 'polypeptide(L)'
;MVSEDVFRKKSLPNKTAQRPQIVIAPPGPKSVAALEKLNTVVGRGNYMGLYGVCLAKGNGAYIEDLDGNKYLDCIAGAASNNLGYSYHQIARAYYETALTIPHTSFSYSPTIYPLELADHLIRITPGNYPKKVLLGLAGSKSCEDALEVIWQYTQKQKIIKFQHSYHGATWLSKSASGFDPPRSKDFCDSNFLTYPYPSNAQLQDEVIRKLETELPRGNVGGVLIEPILTDAGIVLPCPGFFQALREVLDRYDVLLAVDETQSGMGRTGKWWAIDHEKVTPDLVIIGKALASGYAPISALVGKAELIDSLETGKQIGTFLGHPPSAAAANATIKLIEDTNLLDHVEKVGKRLFEELEELVAQFPDILNEVRGRGLLLGLEIDIAKNTQACKIFAMRCVEKGVYFGYYGVNQDVLRIAPPLTITDEDAEIIVSTIREVTTELRGGFLPKATVEKADQFAIGLVMCKQAK
;
A
#
# COMPACT_ATOMS: atom_id res chain seq x y z
N MET A 1 -21.69 -23.65 14.89
CA MET A 1 -22.31 -23.69 13.53
C MET A 1 -22.85 -22.29 13.26
N VAL A 2 -22.27 -21.57 12.35
CA VAL A 2 -22.77 -20.25 11.90
C VAL A 2 -23.83 -20.55 10.84
N SER A 3 -25.03 -19.97 10.96
CA SER A 3 -26.14 -20.28 10.06
C SER A 3 -25.85 -19.87 8.61
N GLU A 4 -26.31 -20.63 7.63
CA GLU A 4 -26.17 -20.39 6.19
C GLU A 4 -26.70 -19.02 5.73
N ASP A 5 -27.62 -18.40 6.45
CA ASP A 5 -28.24 -17.12 6.12
C ASP A 5 -27.30 -15.92 6.24
N VAL A 6 -26.21 -16.03 7.00
CA VAL A 6 -25.18 -14.96 7.12
C VAL A 6 -24.42 -14.76 5.80
N PHE A 7 -24.44 -15.76 4.90
CA PHE A 7 -23.64 -15.76 3.68
C PHE A 7 -24.37 -15.28 2.42
N ARG A 8 -25.69 -15.04 2.51
CA ARG A 8 -26.52 -14.64 1.35
C ARG A 8 -26.66 -13.13 1.14
N LYS A 9 -26.22 -12.30 2.06
CA LYS A 9 -26.36 -10.84 1.90
C LYS A 9 -25.24 -10.28 1.01
N LYS A 10 -25.61 -9.86 -0.19
CA LYS A 10 -24.81 -9.05 -1.14
C LYS A 10 -24.57 -7.60 -0.68
N SER A 11 -24.70 -7.31 0.61
CA SER A 11 -24.50 -5.96 1.16
C SER A 11 -23.13 -5.87 1.82
N LEU A 12 -22.50 -4.71 1.70
CA LEU A 12 -21.33 -4.34 2.50
C LEU A 12 -21.55 -4.73 3.96
N PRO A 13 -20.54 -5.30 4.66
CA PRO A 13 -20.73 -5.80 6.01
C PRO A 13 -21.11 -4.69 6.98
N ASN A 14 -22.08 -5.02 7.79
CA ASN A 14 -22.50 -4.35 9.03
C ASN A 14 -22.60 -2.82 9.02
N LYS A 15 -23.79 -2.35 8.66
CA LYS A 15 -24.29 -1.02 9.04
C LYS A 15 -24.64 -0.90 10.55
N THR A 16 -24.03 -1.65 11.45
CA THR A 16 -24.07 -1.25 12.86
C THR A 16 -23.12 -0.07 12.99
N ALA A 17 -23.68 1.10 13.25
CA ALA A 17 -22.94 2.32 13.51
C ALA A 17 -21.89 2.05 14.61
N GLN A 18 -20.68 1.69 14.19
CA GLN A 18 -19.55 1.59 15.09
C GLN A 18 -19.02 3.00 15.31
N ARG A 19 -18.47 3.26 16.47
CA ARG A 19 -17.78 4.53 16.76
C ARG A 19 -16.48 4.23 17.51
N PRO A 20 -15.48 5.09 17.39
CA PRO A 20 -14.32 5.04 18.26
C PRO A 20 -14.73 5.07 19.72
N GLN A 21 -14.01 4.32 20.56
CA GLN A 21 -14.23 4.31 21.99
C GLN A 21 -12.91 4.14 22.72
N ILE A 22 -12.47 5.16 23.42
CA ILE A 22 -11.26 5.11 24.24
C ILE A 22 -11.68 4.89 25.69
N VAL A 23 -11.38 3.70 26.22
CA VAL A 23 -11.70 3.31 27.61
C VAL A 23 -10.54 3.57 28.56
N ILE A 24 -9.33 3.58 28.03
CA ILE A 24 -8.11 3.97 28.75
C ILE A 24 -7.17 4.68 27.79
N ALA A 25 -6.44 5.68 28.27
CA ALA A 25 -5.53 6.46 27.42
C ALA A 25 -4.47 5.54 26.78
N PRO A 26 -4.39 5.45 25.43
CA PRO A 26 -3.42 4.59 24.74
C PRO A 26 -1.98 5.12 24.87
N PRO A 27 -0.98 4.20 24.88
CA PRO A 27 -1.13 2.76 25.04
C PRO A 27 -1.54 2.41 26.47
N GLY A 28 -2.47 1.43 26.60
CA GLY A 28 -2.87 0.91 27.88
C GLY A 28 -1.88 -0.14 28.44
N PRO A 29 -2.04 -0.56 29.71
CA PRO A 29 -1.06 -1.40 30.38
C PRO A 29 -0.87 -2.79 29.77
N LYS A 30 -1.93 -3.38 29.17
CA LYS A 30 -1.81 -4.69 28.49
C LYS A 30 -1.03 -4.57 27.19
N SER A 31 -1.22 -3.49 26.44
CA SER A 31 -0.46 -3.20 25.24
C SER A 31 1.03 -3.01 25.57
N VAL A 32 1.34 -2.22 26.61
CA VAL A 32 2.73 -2.00 27.07
C VAL A 32 3.38 -3.33 27.45
N ALA A 33 2.73 -4.16 28.27
CA ALA A 33 3.26 -5.46 28.69
C ALA A 33 3.49 -6.41 27.48
N ALA A 34 2.60 -6.38 26.48
CA ALA A 34 2.77 -7.18 25.25
C ALA A 34 4.00 -6.72 24.44
N LEU A 35 4.25 -5.42 24.37
CA LEU A 35 5.43 -4.86 23.69
C LEU A 35 6.73 -5.13 24.43
N GLU A 36 6.73 -5.09 25.76
CA GLU A 36 7.88 -5.52 26.56
C GLU A 36 8.25 -6.97 26.23
N LYS A 37 7.26 -7.87 26.19
CA LYS A 37 7.48 -9.26 25.79
C LYS A 37 7.97 -9.36 24.34
N LEU A 38 7.37 -8.63 23.39
CA LEU A 38 7.79 -8.61 21.99
C LEU A 38 9.28 -8.28 21.88
N ASN A 39 9.77 -7.29 22.63
CA ASN A 39 11.16 -6.88 22.62
C ASN A 39 12.13 -7.98 23.12
N THR A 40 11.64 -8.99 23.86
CA THR A 40 12.45 -10.11 24.32
C THR A 40 12.46 -11.30 23.37
N VAL A 41 11.46 -11.43 22.48
CA VAL A 41 11.27 -12.65 21.66
C VAL A 41 11.28 -12.40 20.15
N VAL A 42 11.13 -11.16 19.69
CA VAL A 42 11.13 -10.80 18.28
C VAL A 42 12.33 -9.92 17.94
N GLY A 43 13.02 -10.28 16.86
CA GLY A 43 14.16 -9.49 16.37
C GLY A 43 13.75 -8.06 15.99
N ARG A 44 14.55 -7.07 16.42
CA ARG A 44 14.26 -5.64 16.20
C ARG A 44 14.05 -5.26 14.73
N GLY A 45 14.61 -6.01 13.79
CA GLY A 45 14.44 -5.79 12.35
C GLY A 45 13.03 -6.09 11.83
N ASN A 46 12.19 -6.81 12.58
CA ASN A 46 10.84 -7.21 12.17
C ASN A 46 9.74 -6.32 12.77
N TYR A 47 10.11 -5.35 13.60
CA TYR A 47 9.13 -4.53 14.29
C TYR A 47 9.47 -3.06 14.24
N MET A 48 8.46 -2.30 13.92
CA MET A 48 8.48 -0.86 13.90
C MET A 48 7.18 -0.38 14.55
N GLY A 49 7.25 -0.05 15.82
CA GLY A 49 6.07 0.31 16.61
C GLY A 49 5.39 1.59 16.14
N LEU A 50 4.07 1.56 16.07
CA LEU A 50 3.23 2.76 15.99
C LEU A 50 2.44 2.86 17.30
N TYR A 51 2.60 3.96 18.01
CA TYR A 51 1.82 4.36 19.20
C TYR A 51 1.83 3.41 20.40
N GLY A 52 2.62 2.35 20.39
CA GLY A 52 2.68 1.39 21.48
C GLY A 52 1.41 0.55 21.69
N VAL A 53 0.51 0.51 20.72
CA VAL A 53 -0.77 -0.21 20.78
C VAL A 53 -0.58 -1.64 20.29
N CYS A 54 -1.12 -2.63 21.04
CA CYS A 54 -1.16 -4.03 20.65
C CYS A 54 -2.59 -4.43 20.28
N LEU A 55 -2.84 -4.72 19.01
CA LEU A 55 -4.18 -5.01 18.49
C LEU A 55 -4.62 -6.44 18.85
N ALA A 56 -5.91 -6.60 19.18
CA ALA A 56 -6.52 -7.87 19.55
C ALA A 56 -7.48 -8.40 18.49
N LYS A 57 -8.31 -7.54 17.91
CA LYS A 57 -9.33 -7.91 16.93
C LYS A 57 -9.74 -6.71 16.07
N GLY A 58 -10.51 -6.98 15.02
CA GLY A 58 -11.08 -5.95 14.16
C GLY A 58 -12.47 -6.35 13.64
N ASN A 59 -13.26 -5.36 13.24
CA ASN A 59 -14.56 -5.57 12.59
C ASN A 59 -14.89 -4.38 11.69
N GLY A 60 -15.17 -4.63 10.40
CA GLY A 60 -15.38 -3.59 9.40
C GLY A 60 -14.15 -2.68 9.31
N ALA A 61 -14.33 -1.38 9.47
CA ALA A 61 -13.25 -0.39 9.47
C ALA A 61 -12.62 -0.14 10.86
N TYR A 62 -12.98 -0.92 11.88
CA TYR A 62 -12.56 -0.70 13.25
C TYR A 62 -11.64 -1.78 13.77
N ILE A 63 -10.64 -1.38 14.56
CA ILE A 63 -9.71 -2.25 15.30
C ILE A 63 -9.88 -2.02 16.79
N GLU A 64 -9.59 -3.04 17.59
CA GLU A 64 -9.63 -2.98 19.05
C GLU A 64 -8.29 -3.51 19.61
N ASP A 65 -7.73 -2.78 20.58
CA ASP A 65 -6.51 -3.18 21.25
C ASP A 65 -6.76 -4.14 22.43
N LEU A 66 -5.67 -4.63 23.03
CA LEU A 66 -5.73 -5.53 24.19
C LEU A 66 -6.36 -4.86 25.44
N ASP A 67 -6.36 -3.54 25.49
CA ASP A 67 -6.88 -2.76 26.59
C ASP A 67 -8.37 -2.42 26.42
N GLY A 68 -8.96 -2.74 25.25
CA GLY A 68 -10.37 -2.57 24.93
C GLY A 68 -10.69 -1.23 24.26
N ASN A 69 -9.67 -0.44 23.90
CA ASN A 69 -9.90 0.75 23.08
C ASN A 69 -10.25 0.35 21.65
N LYS A 70 -11.22 1.04 21.08
CA LYS A 70 -11.66 0.84 19.70
C LYS A 70 -11.32 2.06 18.86
N TYR A 71 -10.69 1.80 17.71
CA TYR A 71 -10.21 2.84 16.79
C TYR A 71 -10.83 2.66 15.40
N LEU A 72 -11.14 3.77 14.73
CA LEU A 72 -11.34 3.79 13.29
C LEU A 72 -9.96 3.66 12.62
N ASP A 73 -9.77 2.59 11.85
CA ASP A 73 -8.48 2.28 11.24
C ASP A 73 -8.29 3.04 9.91
N CYS A 74 -7.35 3.97 9.89
CA CYS A 74 -6.95 4.70 8.69
C CYS A 74 -5.60 4.24 8.11
N ILE A 75 -5.10 3.07 8.56
CA ILE A 75 -3.90 2.41 8.01
C ILE A 75 -4.27 1.17 7.20
N ALA A 76 -5.32 0.46 7.58
CA ALA A 76 -5.80 -0.78 6.98
C ALA A 76 -4.66 -1.80 6.76
N GLY A 77 -3.82 -2.03 7.81
CA GLY A 77 -2.69 -2.95 7.71
C GLY A 77 -1.69 -2.56 6.61
N ALA A 78 -1.33 -1.29 6.51
CA ALA A 78 -0.53 -0.71 5.43
C ALA A 78 -1.19 -0.86 4.04
N ALA A 79 -2.50 -0.56 3.97
CA ALA A 79 -3.35 -0.70 2.80
C ALA A 79 -3.46 -2.15 2.29
N SER A 80 -3.40 -3.14 3.18
CA SER A 80 -3.62 -4.54 2.84
C SER A 80 -5.05 -5.01 3.13
N ASN A 81 -5.73 -4.43 4.12
CA ASN A 81 -7.08 -4.81 4.53
C ASN A 81 -8.16 -3.99 3.79
N ASN A 82 -8.17 -4.05 2.46
CA ASN A 82 -9.04 -3.20 1.64
C ASN A 82 -10.54 -3.39 1.94
N LEU A 83 -11.00 -4.60 2.22
CA LEU A 83 -12.39 -4.85 2.59
C LEU A 83 -12.64 -4.76 4.10
N GLY A 84 -11.59 -4.46 4.88
CA GLY A 84 -11.68 -4.36 6.33
C GLY A 84 -11.63 -5.71 7.04
N TYR A 85 -11.98 -5.69 8.31
CA TYR A 85 -11.83 -6.81 9.23
C TYR A 85 -13.12 -7.64 9.34
N SER A 86 -12.96 -8.93 9.67
CA SER A 86 -14.07 -9.88 9.90
C SER A 86 -15.02 -10.04 8.71
N TYR A 87 -14.50 -10.02 7.48
CA TYR A 87 -15.26 -10.26 6.27
C TYR A 87 -15.46 -11.77 6.07
N HIS A 88 -16.65 -12.26 6.44
CA HIS A 88 -16.93 -13.70 6.53
C HIS A 88 -16.72 -14.44 5.20
N GLN A 89 -17.07 -13.84 4.06
CA GLN A 89 -16.95 -14.47 2.75
C GLN A 89 -15.50 -14.82 2.40
N ILE A 90 -14.56 -13.90 2.67
CA ILE A 90 -13.13 -14.12 2.39
C ILE A 90 -12.57 -15.15 3.37
N ALA A 91 -12.86 -14.99 4.67
CA ALA A 91 -12.42 -15.91 5.71
C ALA A 91 -12.94 -17.33 5.44
N ARG A 92 -14.20 -17.47 4.99
CA ARG A 92 -14.83 -18.74 4.63
C ARG A 92 -14.16 -19.38 3.41
N ALA A 93 -13.93 -18.62 2.34
CA ALA A 93 -13.26 -19.13 1.14
C ALA A 93 -11.87 -19.71 1.49
N TYR A 94 -11.11 -19.01 2.32
CA TYR A 94 -9.84 -19.52 2.85
C TYR A 94 -10.02 -20.81 3.66
N TYR A 95 -10.91 -20.79 4.64
CA TYR A 95 -11.14 -21.90 5.58
C TYR A 95 -11.62 -23.16 4.88
N GLU A 96 -12.62 -23.08 4.01
CA GLU A 96 -13.17 -24.24 3.28
C GLU A 96 -12.12 -24.85 2.35
N THR A 97 -11.33 -24.02 1.68
CA THR A 97 -10.24 -24.50 0.84
C THR A 97 -9.13 -25.15 1.68
N ALA A 98 -8.79 -24.58 2.84
CA ALA A 98 -7.81 -25.18 3.74
C ALA A 98 -8.25 -26.53 4.31
N LEU A 99 -9.56 -26.77 4.50
CA LEU A 99 -10.10 -28.06 4.94
C LEU A 99 -10.02 -29.13 3.84
N THR A 100 -10.12 -28.74 2.57
CA THR A 100 -10.22 -29.70 1.46
C THR A 100 -8.86 -29.93 0.78
N ILE A 101 -8.10 -28.87 0.54
CA ILE A 101 -6.81 -28.94 -0.15
C ILE A 101 -5.87 -27.83 0.34
N PRO A 102 -5.25 -28.03 1.53
CA PRO A 102 -4.44 -26.98 2.15
C PRO A 102 -3.20 -26.63 1.34
N HIS A 103 -2.61 -27.62 0.64
CA HIS A 103 -1.39 -27.39 -0.14
C HIS A 103 -1.10 -28.55 -1.10
N THR A 104 -0.53 -28.24 -2.29
CA THR A 104 -0.13 -29.25 -3.28
C THR A 104 1.24 -29.00 -3.87
N SER A 105 1.93 -27.90 -3.52
CA SER A 105 3.02 -27.32 -4.29
C SER A 105 2.62 -27.11 -5.77
N PHE A 106 2.07 -25.95 -6.06
CA PHE A 106 1.51 -25.58 -7.38
C PHE A 106 2.44 -25.95 -8.55
N SER A 107 3.74 -25.85 -8.33
CA SER A 107 4.75 -26.21 -9.34
C SER A 107 4.74 -27.68 -9.75
N TYR A 108 4.20 -28.58 -8.92
CA TYR A 108 4.12 -30.01 -9.22
C TYR A 108 2.68 -30.42 -9.58
N SER A 109 1.70 -29.90 -8.85
CA SER A 109 0.30 -30.28 -9.01
C SER A 109 -0.58 -29.04 -8.83
N PRO A 110 -0.95 -28.36 -9.93
CA PRO A 110 -1.81 -27.20 -9.86
C PRO A 110 -3.21 -27.54 -9.36
N THR A 111 -3.88 -26.58 -8.72
CA THR A 111 -5.27 -26.64 -8.33
C THR A 111 -6.08 -25.58 -9.06
N ILE A 112 -7.40 -25.65 -9.02
CA ILE A 112 -8.28 -24.71 -9.71
C ILE A 112 -8.16 -23.27 -9.19
N TYR A 113 -7.96 -23.06 -7.88
CA TYR A 113 -8.00 -21.75 -7.25
C TYR A 113 -6.98 -20.74 -7.78
N PRO A 114 -5.68 -21.10 -7.94
CA PRO A 114 -4.71 -20.21 -8.57
C PRO A 114 -4.95 -20.01 -10.07
N LEU A 115 -5.58 -20.94 -10.78
CA LEU A 115 -5.97 -20.77 -12.18
C LEU A 115 -7.09 -19.73 -12.31
N GLU A 116 -8.14 -19.85 -11.50
CA GLU A 116 -9.22 -18.85 -11.41
C GLU A 116 -8.67 -17.46 -11.04
N LEU A 117 -7.70 -17.39 -10.11
CA LEU A 117 -7.06 -16.14 -9.75
C LEU A 117 -6.30 -15.53 -10.93
N ALA A 118 -5.57 -16.35 -11.68
CA ALA A 118 -4.85 -15.88 -12.87
C ALA A 118 -5.84 -15.32 -13.91
N ASP A 119 -6.97 -15.99 -14.17
CA ASP A 119 -8.01 -15.50 -15.09
C ASP A 119 -8.61 -14.19 -14.61
N HIS A 120 -8.93 -14.05 -13.31
CA HIS A 120 -9.41 -12.79 -12.75
C HIS A 120 -8.39 -11.66 -12.92
N LEU A 121 -7.12 -11.90 -12.59
CA LEU A 121 -6.06 -10.91 -12.71
C LEU A 121 -5.81 -10.48 -14.16
N ILE A 122 -5.80 -11.42 -15.10
CA ILE A 122 -5.68 -11.14 -16.54
C ILE A 122 -6.82 -10.23 -17.01
N ARG A 123 -8.05 -10.49 -16.55
CA ARG A 123 -9.24 -9.73 -16.94
C ARG A 123 -9.24 -8.30 -16.42
N ILE A 124 -8.85 -8.09 -15.15
CA ILE A 124 -8.89 -6.75 -14.52
C ILE A 124 -7.63 -5.91 -14.78
N THR A 125 -6.56 -6.50 -15.32
CA THR A 125 -5.32 -5.78 -15.63
C THR A 125 -5.41 -5.14 -17.03
N PRO A 126 -4.95 -3.89 -17.23
CA PRO A 126 -5.06 -3.19 -18.51
C PRO A 126 -4.26 -3.88 -19.64
N GLY A 127 -4.65 -3.58 -20.89
CA GLY A 127 -4.03 -4.09 -22.11
C GLY A 127 -4.83 -5.21 -22.79
N ASN A 128 -4.96 -5.10 -24.12
CA ASN A 128 -5.68 -6.02 -25.02
C ASN A 128 -4.71 -6.97 -25.74
N TYR A 129 -3.80 -7.61 -25.00
CA TYR A 129 -2.85 -8.59 -25.49
C TYR A 129 -2.90 -9.84 -24.62
N PRO A 130 -2.39 -10.99 -25.10
CA PRO A 130 -2.27 -12.18 -24.28
C PRO A 130 -1.42 -11.90 -23.03
N LYS A 131 -1.95 -12.23 -21.86
CA LYS A 131 -1.28 -12.03 -20.57
C LYS A 131 -1.07 -13.34 -19.85
N LYS A 132 -0.05 -13.38 -18.99
CA LYS A 132 0.21 -14.47 -18.04
C LYS A 132 0.52 -13.91 -16.65
N VAL A 133 0.47 -14.79 -15.67
CA VAL A 133 0.64 -14.44 -14.25
C VAL A 133 1.74 -15.30 -13.64
N LEU A 134 2.66 -14.67 -12.92
CA LEU A 134 3.52 -15.34 -11.93
C LEU A 134 2.93 -15.09 -10.54
N LEU A 135 2.72 -16.14 -9.77
CA LEU A 135 2.19 -16.06 -8.42
C LEU A 135 3.32 -15.95 -7.39
N GLY A 136 3.13 -15.09 -6.40
CA GLY A 136 4.07 -14.83 -5.32
C GLY A 136 3.42 -14.90 -3.93
N LEU A 137 4.22 -14.68 -2.89
CA LEU A 137 3.75 -14.64 -1.50
C LEU A 137 3.77 -13.23 -0.91
N ALA A 138 4.54 -12.33 -1.48
CA ALA A 138 4.67 -10.95 -1.01
C ALA A 138 5.04 -10.03 -2.19
N GLY A 139 4.70 -8.75 -2.12
CA GLY A 139 5.04 -7.76 -3.15
C GLY A 139 6.53 -7.74 -3.49
N SER A 140 7.41 -7.92 -2.49
CA SER A 140 8.86 -8.04 -2.72
C SER A 140 9.23 -9.15 -3.72
N LYS A 141 8.57 -10.33 -3.62
CA LYS A 141 8.81 -11.43 -4.57
C LYS A 141 8.34 -11.07 -5.97
N SER A 142 7.14 -10.52 -6.10
CA SER A 142 6.61 -10.14 -7.42
C SER A 142 7.39 -8.95 -8.03
N CYS A 143 7.97 -8.09 -7.21
CA CYS A 143 8.90 -7.07 -7.68
C CYS A 143 10.19 -7.71 -8.23
N GLU A 144 10.78 -8.66 -7.51
CA GLU A 144 11.97 -9.39 -8.00
C GLU A 144 11.67 -10.18 -9.28
N ASP A 145 10.49 -10.80 -9.38
CA ASP A 145 10.04 -11.47 -10.61
C ASP A 145 9.99 -10.49 -11.79
N ALA A 146 9.47 -9.27 -11.58
CA ALA A 146 9.43 -8.26 -12.63
C ALA A 146 10.83 -7.84 -13.10
N LEU A 147 11.77 -7.66 -12.18
CA LEU A 147 13.15 -7.32 -12.48
C LEU A 147 13.83 -8.46 -13.29
N GLU A 148 13.61 -9.69 -12.88
CA GLU A 148 14.17 -10.85 -13.55
C GLU A 148 13.58 -11.04 -14.95
N VAL A 149 12.26 -10.87 -15.12
CA VAL A 149 11.60 -10.85 -16.44
C VAL A 149 12.20 -9.79 -17.35
N ILE A 150 12.40 -8.56 -16.85
CA ILE A 150 13.01 -7.47 -17.62
C ILE A 150 14.40 -7.86 -18.08
N TRP A 151 15.25 -8.33 -17.19
CA TRP A 151 16.63 -8.73 -17.54
C TRP A 151 16.66 -9.91 -18.49
N GLN A 152 15.85 -10.93 -18.24
CA GLN A 152 15.83 -12.14 -19.07
C GLN A 152 15.31 -11.86 -20.48
N TYR A 153 14.26 -11.05 -20.61
CA TYR A 153 13.68 -10.75 -21.91
C TYR A 153 14.54 -9.78 -22.72
N THR A 154 14.99 -8.71 -22.10
CA THR A 154 15.69 -7.64 -22.83
C THR A 154 17.20 -7.90 -23.00
N GLN A 155 17.79 -8.75 -22.18
CA GLN A 155 19.25 -8.97 -22.09
C GLN A 155 20.04 -7.68 -21.79
N LYS A 156 19.36 -6.62 -21.29
CA LYS A 156 19.96 -5.33 -20.94
C LYS A 156 20.17 -5.25 -19.43
N GLN A 157 21.27 -4.65 -18.97
CA GLN A 157 21.69 -4.71 -17.58
C GLN A 157 21.02 -3.69 -16.66
N LYS A 158 20.63 -2.52 -17.21
CA LYS A 158 20.16 -1.40 -16.39
C LYS A 158 18.65 -1.38 -16.25
N ILE A 159 18.20 -0.99 -15.06
CA ILE A 159 16.81 -0.65 -14.76
C ILE A 159 16.76 0.72 -14.12
N ILE A 160 15.83 1.56 -14.56
CA ILE A 160 15.59 2.87 -13.97
C ILE A 160 14.59 2.71 -12.82
N LYS A 161 14.92 3.30 -11.68
CA LYS A 161 14.07 3.42 -10.49
C LYS A 161 13.97 4.87 -10.04
N PHE A 162 13.05 5.16 -9.13
CA PHE A 162 12.82 6.53 -8.68
C PHE A 162 13.19 6.73 -7.21
N GLN A 163 13.67 7.94 -6.90
CA GLN A 163 13.94 8.37 -5.53
C GLN A 163 12.68 8.22 -4.68
N HIS A 164 12.87 7.81 -3.44
CA HIS A 164 11.81 7.65 -2.44
C HIS A 164 10.76 6.58 -2.77
N SER A 165 10.99 5.72 -3.79
CA SER A 165 10.14 4.55 -4.04
C SER A 165 10.39 3.43 -3.04
N TYR A 166 9.36 2.59 -2.81
CA TYR A 166 9.46 1.39 -1.98
C TYR A 166 8.93 0.16 -2.71
N HIS A 167 9.82 -0.80 -3.00
CA HIS A 167 9.50 -1.99 -3.78
C HIS A 167 9.66 -3.30 -3.00
N GLY A 168 10.00 -3.23 -1.73
CA GLY A 168 10.09 -4.41 -0.87
C GLY A 168 11.29 -4.44 0.07
N ALA A 169 11.37 -5.51 0.85
CA ALA A 169 12.37 -5.69 1.90
C ALA A 169 13.34 -6.86 1.66
N THR A 170 13.17 -7.64 0.58
CA THR A 170 14.13 -8.66 0.16
C THR A 170 15.32 -8.01 -0.56
N TRP A 171 16.39 -8.75 -0.80
CA TRP A 171 17.65 -8.16 -1.22
C TRP A 171 17.54 -7.32 -2.51
N LEU A 172 16.95 -7.89 -3.56
CA LEU A 172 16.87 -7.22 -4.86
C LEU A 172 15.78 -6.14 -4.88
N SER A 173 14.60 -6.41 -4.33
CA SER A 173 13.51 -5.43 -4.23
C SER A 173 13.89 -4.23 -3.36
N LYS A 174 14.72 -4.44 -2.32
CA LYS A 174 15.29 -3.36 -1.53
C LYS A 174 16.30 -2.54 -2.32
N SER A 175 17.13 -3.18 -3.13
CA SER A 175 18.07 -2.49 -4.02
C SER A 175 17.35 -1.67 -5.11
N ALA A 176 16.18 -2.13 -5.55
CA ALA A 176 15.30 -1.41 -6.47
C ALA A 176 14.54 -0.24 -5.81
N SER A 177 14.43 -0.21 -4.48
CA SER A 177 13.79 0.88 -3.74
C SER A 177 14.67 2.13 -3.73
N GLY A 178 14.04 3.30 -3.65
CA GLY A 178 14.72 4.60 -3.64
C GLY A 178 14.90 5.22 -2.24
N PHE A 179 14.41 4.58 -1.18
CA PHE A 179 14.47 5.11 0.19
C PHE A 179 15.77 4.84 0.92
N ASP A 180 16.29 3.63 0.84
CA ASP A 180 17.50 3.24 1.57
C ASP A 180 18.71 3.32 0.65
N PRO A 181 19.82 3.94 1.08
CA PRO A 181 21.07 3.62 0.44
C PRO A 181 21.32 2.12 0.65
N PRO A 182 21.69 1.38 -0.38
CA PRO A 182 21.98 -0.04 -0.25
C PRO A 182 23.03 -0.24 0.82
N ARG A 183 22.82 -1.21 1.71
CA ARG A 183 23.74 -1.51 2.82
C ARG A 183 25.12 -1.97 2.36
N SER A 184 25.26 -2.36 1.10
CA SER A 184 26.54 -2.54 0.43
C SER A 184 26.47 -1.86 -0.93
N LYS A 185 27.21 -0.79 -1.10
CA LYS A 185 27.35 -0.07 -2.38
C LYS A 185 27.86 -0.98 -3.52
N ASP A 186 28.36 -2.15 -3.21
CA ASP A 186 29.14 -2.97 -4.14
C ASP A 186 28.36 -4.11 -4.81
N PHE A 187 27.12 -4.43 -4.35
CA PHE A 187 26.51 -5.70 -4.81
C PHE A 187 25.34 -5.58 -5.79
N CYS A 188 24.53 -4.52 -5.77
CA CYS A 188 23.36 -4.39 -6.66
C CYS A 188 23.18 -3.01 -7.28
N ASP A 189 23.85 -1.98 -6.79
CA ASP A 189 23.64 -0.59 -7.20
C ASP A 189 24.05 -0.32 -8.65
N SER A 190 25.02 -1.05 -9.16
CA SER A 190 25.51 -0.83 -10.55
C SER A 190 24.45 -1.09 -11.62
N ASN A 191 23.39 -1.86 -11.29
CA ASN A 191 22.32 -2.21 -12.23
C ASN A 191 21.12 -1.28 -12.17
N PHE A 192 21.06 -0.36 -11.20
CA PHE A 192 19.97 0.59 -11.07
C PHE A 192 20.43 2.02 -11.34
N LEU A 193 19.65 2.71 -12.18
CA LEU A 193 19.77 4.16 -12.41
C LEU A 193 18.67 4.86 -11.62
N THR A 194 19.04 5.71 -10.66
CA THR A 194 18.08 6.41 -9.82
C THR A 194 17.74 7.78 -10.39
N TYR A 195 16.46 8.02 -10.67
CA TYR A 195 15.93 9.27 -11.17
C TYR A 195 15.07 9.96 -10.12
N PRO A 196 14.92 11.30 -10.14
CA PRO A 196 13.96 11.96 -9.28
C PRO A 196 12.54 11.53 -9.64
N TYR A 197 11.62 11.49 -8.66
CA TYR A 197 10.21 11.23 -8.97
C TYR A 197 9.57 12.50 -9.57
N PRO A 198 8.83 12.41 -10.68
CA PRO A 198 8.35 13.57 -11.46
C PRO A 198 7.12 14.23 -10.83
N SER A 199 7.23 14.73 -9.60
CA SER A 199 6.13 15.32 -8.83
C SER A 199 5.73 16.72 -9.27
N ASN A 200 6.51 17.38 -10.14
CA ASN A 200 6.21 18.68 -10.72
C ASN A 200 6.79 18.77 -12.13
N ALA A 201 6.43 19.83 -12.87
CA ALA A 201 6.81 20.01 -14.27
C ALA A 201 8.36 20.05 -14.46
N GLN A 202 9.09 20.69 -13.57
CA GLN A 202 10.55 20.77 -13.66
C GLN A 202 11.21 19.37 -13.53
N LEU A 203 10.76 18.57 -12.56
CA LEU A 203 11.25 17.21 -12.36
C LEU A 203 10.82 16.28 -13.50
N GLN A 204 9.60 16.46 -14.04
CA GLN A 204 9.15 15.76 -15.24
C GLN A 204 10.08 16.03 -16.41
N ASP A 205 10.35 17.31 -16.73
CA ASP A 205 11.25 17.70 -17.82
C ASP A 205 12.67 17.15 -17.61
N GLU A 206 13.15 17.15 -16.37
CA GLU A 206 14.45 16.56 -16.02
C GLU A 206 14.47 15.06 -16.32
N VAL A 207 13.45 14.33 -15.88
CA VAL A 207 13.34 12.87 -16.08
C VAL A 207 13.29 12.54 -17.56
N ILE A 208 12.43 13.21 -18.33
CA ILE A 208 12.28 12.95 -19.79
C ILE A 208 13.61 13.23 -20.51
N ARG A 209 14.29 14.35 -20.24
CA ARG A 209 15.61 14.65 -20.83
C ARG A 209 16.68 13.61 -20.46
N LYS A 210 16.68 13.12 -19.21
CA LYS A 210 17.60 12.05 -18.79
C LYS A 210 17.30 10.74 -19.52
N LEU A 211 16.03 10.39 -19.70
CA LEU A 211 15.62 9.23 -20.49
C LEU A 211 16.10 9.36 -21.95
N GLU A 212 15.85 10.47 -22.61
CA GLU A 212 16.28 10.72 -24.00
C GLU A 212 17.81 10.71 -24.18
N THR A 213 18.56 10.95 -23.10
CA THR A 213 20.04 10.88 -23.12
C THR A 213 20.54 9.45 -22.83
N GLU A 214 19.89 8.72 -21.93
CA GLU A 214 20.36 7.40 -21.48
C GLU A 214 19.89 6.26 -22.38
N LEU A 215 18.63 6.26 -22.82
CA LEU A 215 18.03 5.14 -23.54
C LEU A 215 18.72 4.85 -24.90
N PRO A 216 19.20 5.85 -25.68
CA PRO A 216 19.96 5.59 -26.91
C PRO A 216 21.24 4.77 -26.71
N ARG A 217 21.76 4.65 -25.48
CA ARG A 217 22.95 3.82 -25.18
C ARG A 217 22.62 2.32 -25.25
N GLY A 218 21.33 1.94 -25.26
CA GLY A 218 20.88 0.57 -25.50
C GLY A 218 21.07 -0.40 -24.35
N ASN A 219 21.43 0.07 -23.14
CA ASN A 219 21.72 -0.78 -21.97
C ASN A 219 20.60 -0.83 -20.91
N VAL A 220 19.53 -0.04 -21.09
CA VAL A 220 18.38 0.00 -20.17
C VAL A 220 17.30 -0.96 -20.65
N GLY A 221 16.93 -1.94 -19.83
CA GLY A 221 15.89 -2.93 -20.12
C GLY A 221 14.49 -2.48 -19.69
N GLY A 222 14.39 -1.74 -18.60
CA GLY A 222 13.09 -1.33 -18.08
C GLY A 222 13.13 -0.17 -17.09
N VAL A 223 11.93 0.32 -16.81
CA VAL A 223 11.62 1.31 -15.78
C VAL A 223 10.71 0.67 -14.76
N LEU A 224 11.06 0.75 -13.47
CA LEU A 224 10.22 0.35 -12.34
C LEU A 224 9.73 1.58 -11.61
N ILE A 225 8.40 1.73 -11.45
CA ILE A 225 7.78 2.91 -10.85
C ILE A 225 6.51 2.56 -10.08
N GLU A 226 6.29 3.23 -8.93
CA GLU A 226 4.96 3.31 -8.31
C GLU A 226 4.14 4.39 -9.03
N PRO A 227 2.88 4.13 -9.42
CA PRO A 227 2.02 5.19 -9.99
C PRO A 227 1.76 6.35 -9.03
N ILE A 228 1.78 6.07 -7.74
CA ILE A 228 1.74 7.04 -6.64
C ILE A 228 2.80 6.60 -5.64
N LEU A 229 3.78 7.45 -5.31
CA LEU A 229 4.73 7.12 -4.24
C LEU A 229 4.00 7.12 -2.90
N THR A 230 3.79 5.94 -2.36
CA THR A 230 2.92 5.79 -1.20
C THR A 230 3.63 6.08 0.12
N ASP A 231 4.79 5.51 0.35
CA ASP A 231 5.53 5.68 1.60
C ASP A 231 6.30 7.02 1.65
N ALA A 232 6.53 7.65 0.50
CA ALA A 232 7.06 9.01 0.41
C ALA A 232 6.06 10.12 0.80
N GLY A 233 4.83 9.74 1.19
CA GLY A 233 3.80 10.70 1.62
C GLY A 233 2.72 10.95 0.56
N ILE A 234 2.32 9.92 -0.18
CA ILE A 234 1.26 9.96 -1.20
C ILE A 234 1.58 10.99 -2.29
N VAL A 235 2.75 10.87 -2.91
CA VAL A 235 3.19 11.82 -3.93
C VAL A 235 2.70 11.36 -5.30
N LEU A 236 1.92 12.21 -5.98
CA LEU A 236 1.45 11.97 -7.33
C LEU A 236 2.48 12.46 -8.36
N PRO A 237 2.53 11.81 -9.54
CA PRO A 237 3.31 12.35 -10.64
C PRO A 237 2.64 13.59 -11.22
N CYS A 238 3.40 14.42 -11.91
CA CYS A 238 2.88 15.55 -12.68
C CYS A 238 1.89 15.04 -13.76
N PRO A 239 0.76 15.71 -13.98
CA PRO A 239 -0.20 15.31 -15.01
C PRO A 239 0.46 15.15 -16.39
N GLY A 240 0.15 14.04 -17.08
CA GLY A 240 0.73 13.74 -18.40
C GLY A 240 2.10 13.05 -18.36
N PHE A 241 2.70 12.85 -17.20
CA PHE A 241 4.01 12.19 -17.09
C PHE A 241 4.00 10.76 -17.65
N PHE A 242 3.02 9.93 -17.28
CA PHE A 242 2.99 8.55 -17.73
C PHE A 242 2.81 8.40 -19.24
N GLN A 243 2.07 9.32 -19.87
CA GLN A 243 1.93 9.37 -21.33
C GLN A 243 3.28 9.69 -21.98
N ALA A 244 3.95 10.75 -21.52
CA ALA A 244 5.28 11.13 -22.01
C ALA A 244 6.33 10.02 -21.75
N LEU A 245 6.27 9.40 -20.58
CA LEU A 245 7.13 8.24 -20.27
C LEU A 245 6.90 7.11 -21.27
N ARG A 246 5.64 6.71 -21.50
CA ARG A 246 5.32 5.60 -22.43
C ARG A 246 5.81 5.88 -23.83
N GLU A 247 5.60 7.11 -24.36
CA GLU A 247 6.09 7.52 -25.66
C GLU A 247 7.61 7.41 -25.82
N VAL A 248 8.35 7.81 -24.78
CA VAL A 248 9.82 7.69 -24.78
C VAL A 248 10.24 6.23 -24.71
N LEU A 249 9.64 5.42 -23.83
CA LEU A 249 9.99 4.02 -23.67
C LEU A 249 9.70 3.20 -24.93
N ASP A 250 8.58 3.46 -25.62
CA ASP A 250 8.21 2.78 -26.87
C ASP A 250 9.22 3.02 -28.00
N ARG A 251 9.82 4.23 -28.07
CA ARG A 251 10.84 4.55 -29.07
C ARG A 251 12.14 3.74 -28.93
N TYR A 252 12.42 3.23 -27.74
CA TYR A 252 13.68 2.54 -27.43
C TYR A 252 13.51 1.08 -26.97
N ASP A 253 12.32 0.51 -27.14
CA ASP A 253 12.00 -0.85 -26.69
C ASP A 253 12.39 -1.09 -25.21
N VAL A 254 11.96 -0.19 -24.32
CA VAL A 254 12.19 -0.26 -22.88
C VAL A 254 10.88 -0.58 -22.17
N LEU A 255 10.91 -1.58 -21.29
CA LEU A 255 9.72 -2.08 -20.61
C LEU A 255 9.30 -1.15 -19.45
N LEU A 256 7.98 -1.01 -19.26
CA LEU A 256 7.38 -0.31 -18.14
C LEU A 256 6.80 -1.32 -17.14
N ALA A 257 7.39 -1.42 -15.98
CA ALA A 257 6.86 -2.16 -14.84
C ALA A 257 6.27 -1.17 -13.82
N VAL A 258 4.99 -1.34 -13.47
CA VAL A 258 4.32 -0.54 -12.44
C VAL A 258 4.11 -1.36 -11.18
N ASP A 259 4.47 -0.77 -10.04
CA ASP A 259 4.25 -1.37 -8.74
C ASP A 259 2.93 -0.85 -8.14
N GLU A 260 1.90 -1.66 -8.27
CA GLU A 260 0.56 -1.42 -7.75
C GLU A 260 0.31 -2.14 -6.41
N THR A 261 1.37 -2.56 -5.74
CA THR A 261 1.28 -3.32 -4.48
C THR A 261 0.47 -2.57 -3.42
N GLN A 262 0.54 -1.25 -3.39
CA GLN A 262 -0.18 -0.43 -2.41
C GLN A 262 -1.29 0.42 -3.01
N SER A 263 -1.13 0.88 -4.23
CA SER A 263 -2.07 1.76 -4.94
C SER A 263 -3.20 1.02 -5.65
N GLY A 264 -3.00 -0.28 -5.93
CA GLY A 264 -3.94 -1.11 -6.66
C GLY A 264 -5.12 -1.65 -5.85
N MET A 265 -5.83 -2.62 -6.42
CA MET A 265 -6.95 -3.33 -5.81
C MET A 265 -8.06 -2.42 -5.30
N GLY A 266 -8.42 -1.40 -6.08
CA GLY A 266 -9.54 -0.51 -5.79
C GLY A 266 -9.20 0.70 -4.92
N ARG A 267 -7.99 0.82 -4.40
CA ARG A 267 -7.60 1.85 -3.43
C ARG A 267 -7.84 3.28 -3.90
N THR A 268 -7.68 3.54 -5.20
CA THR A 268 -7.85 4.87 -5.83
C THR A 268 -9.20 5.07 -6.53
N GLY A 269 -10.16 4.15 -6.39
CA GLY A 269 -11.44 4.17 -7.10
C GLY A 269 -11.40 3.50 -8.48
N LYS A 270 -10.24 3.02 -8.91
CA LYS A 270 -10.03 2.17 -10.08
C LYS A 270 -9.36 0.87 -9.64
N TRP A 271 -9.35 -0.17 -10.48
CA TRP A 271 -8.63 -1.40 -10.16
C TRP A 271 -7.16 -1.11 -9.88
N TRP A 272 -6.55 -0.26 -10.72
CA TRP A 272 -5.13 0.12 -10.65
C TRP A 272 -5.00 1.64 -10.69
N ALA A 273 -4.01 2.18 -9.99
CA ALA A 273 -3.76 3.62 -10.02
C ALA A 273 -3.31 4.09 -11.40
N ILE A 274 -2.62 3.24 -12.17
CA ILE A 274 -2.21 3.54 -13.55
C ILE A 274 -3.42 3.72 -14.50
N ASP A 275 -4.58 3.17 -14.16
CA ASP A 275 -5.80 3.34 -14.99
C ASP A 275 -6.23 4.82 -15.08
N HIS A 276 -5.92 5.64 -14.08
CA HIS A 276 -6.16 7.07 -14.11
C HIS A 276 -5.33 7.78 -15.17
N GLU A 277 -4.16 7.25 -15.49
CA GLU A 277 -3.23 7.80 -16.47
C GLU A 277 -3.53 7.31 -17.89
N LYS A 278 -4.41 6.32 -18.07
CA LYS A 278 -4.75 5.71 -19.37
C LYS A 278 -3.53 5.18 -20.13
N VAL A 279 -2.55 4.70 -19.42
CA VAL A 279 -1.33 4.09 -19.95
C VAL A 279 -1.35 2.61 -19.64
N THR A 280 -0.97 1.79 -20.60
CA THR A 280 -0.85 0.34 -20.43
C THR A 280 0.61 0.00 -20.11
N PRO A 281 0.92 -0.50 -18.91
CA PRO A 281 2.25 -1.00 -18.58
C PRO A 281 2.50 -2.38 -19.21
N ASP A 282 3.76 -2.76 -19.31
CA ASP A 282 4.16 -4.10 -19.77
C ASP A 282 4.04 -5.15 -18.66
N LEU A 283 4.28 -4.72 -17.41
CA LEU A 283 4.25 -5.54 -16.20
C LEU A 283 3.53 -4.79 -15.07
N VAL A 284 2.67 -5.50 -14.33
CA VAL A 284 1.95 -4.98 -13.14
C VAL A 284 2.28 -5.85 -11.94
N ILE A 285 2.86 -5.25 -10.91
CA ILE A 285 3.22 -5.90 -9.66
C ILE A 285 2.06 -5.71 -8.67
N ILE A 286 1.59 -6.82 -8.09
CA ILE A 286 0.39 -6.85 -7.23
C ILE A 286 0.75 -7.52 -5.90
N GLY A 287 0.23 -7.00 -4.80
CA GLY A 287 0.44 -7.60 -3.48
C GLY A 287 -0.56 -7.10 -2.46
N LYS A 288 -0.17 -7.02 -1.19
CA LYS A 288 -0.94 -6.46 -0.07
C LYS A 288 -2.44 -6.83 -0.10
N ALA A 289 -3.27 -5.97 -0.71
CA ALA A 289 -4.72 -6.09 -0.72
C ALA A 289 -5.28 -7.19 -1.62
N LEU A 290 -4.45 -7.97 -2.33
CA LEU A 290 -4.92 -9.01 -3.24
C LEU A 290 -5.86 -10.01 -2.56
N ALA A 291 -5.56 -10.41 -1.32
CA ALA A 291 -6.46 -11.22 -0.49
C ALA A 291 -7.04 -10.42 0.71
N SER A 292 -7.09 -9.10 0.60
CA SER A 292 -7.61 -8.19 1.65
C SER A 292 -7.11 -8.49 3.07
N GLY A 293 -5.82 -8.81 3.21
CA GLY A 293 -5.18 -9.09 4.50
C GLY A 293 -5.44 -10.49 5.08
N TYR A 294 -6.30 -11.30 4.46
CA TYR A 294 -6.64 -12.64 4.96
C TYR A 294 -5.58 -13.70 4.68
N ALA A 295 -4.74 -13.47 3.67
CA ALA A 295 -3.68 -14.41 3.34
C ALA A 295 -2.50 -13.71 2.64
N PRO A 296 -1.25 -14.16 2.86
CA PRO A 296 -0.11 -13.71 2.09
C PRO A 296 -0.20 -14.27 0.65
N ILE A 297 -0.30 -13.36 -0.31
CA ILE A 297 -0.29 -13.66 -1.74
C ILE A 297 0.09 -12.41 -2.53
N SER A 298 0.78 -12.59 -3.64
CA SER A 298 1.12 -11.55 -4.61
C SER A 298 1.12 -12.12 -6.02
N ALA A 299 1.20 -11.26 -7.01
CA ALA A 299 1.28 -11.67 -8.40
C ALA A 299 2.06 -10.63 -9.23
N LEU A 300 2.67 -11.12 -10.31
CA LEU A 300 3.13 -10.31 -11.43
C LEU A 300 2.25 -10.66 -12.63
N VAL A 301 1.62 -9.67 -13.25
CA VAL A 301 0.84 -9.82 -14.48
C VAL A 301 1.56 -9.08 -15.61
N GLY A 302 1.74 -9.72 -16.75
CA GLY A 302 2.42 -9.10 -17.89
C GLY A 302 2.06 -9.74 -19.22
N LYS A 303 2.60 -9.17 -20.31
CA LYS A 303 2.51 -9.78 -21.65
C LYS A 303 3.02 -11.21 -21.60
N ALA A 304 2.31 -12.14 -22.23
CA ALA A 304 2.62 -13.57 -22.18
C ALA A 304 4.07 -13.84 -22.65
N GLU A 305 4.52 -13.17 -23.70
CA GLU A 305 5.89 -13.29 -24.24
C GLU A 305 6.96 -12.86 -23.24
N LEU A 306 6.68 -11.84 -22.39
CA LEU A 306 7.60 -11.40 -21.36
C LEU A 306 7.68 -12.43 -20.23
N ILE A 307 6.53 -12.87 -19.74
CA ILE A 307 6.45 -13.86 -18.64
C ILE A 307 7.09 -15.20 -19.06
N ASP A 308 6.86 -15.64 -20.31
CA ASP A 308 7.41 -16.89 -20.86
C ASP A 308 8.89 -16.78 -21.24
N SER A 309 9.52 -15.63 -21.15
CA SER A 309 10.97 -15.49 -21.31
C SER A 309 11.78 -16.19 -20.21
N LEU A 310 11.15 -16.40 -19.06
CA LEU A 310 11.74 -17.19 -17.98
C LEU A 310 11.66 -18.68 -18.31
N GLU A 311 12.76 -19.39 -18.16
CA GLU A 311 12.79 -20.84 -18.33
C GLU A 311 11.87 -21.55 -17.34
N THR A 312 11.26 -22.65 -17.79
CA THR A 312 10.41 -23.50 -16.94
C THR A 312 11.12 -23.88 -15.64
N GLY A 313 10.47 -23.64 -14.51
CA GLY A 313 10.99 -23.99 -13.19
C GLY A 313 11.96 -22.97 -12.58
N LYS A 314 12.19 -21.82 -13.20
CA LYS A 314 13.07 -20.77 -12.62
C LYS A 314 12.38 -19.99 -11.49
N GLN A 315 11.08 -19.76 -11.60
CA GLN A 315 10.28 -19.04 -10.58
C GLN A 315 9.40 -20.02 -9.80
N ILE A 316 10.02 -20.98 -9.15
CA ILE A 316 9.30 -21.93 -8.28
C ILE A 316 9.53 -21.63 -6.81
N GLY A 317 8.52 -21.92 -6.00
CA GLY A 317 8.61 -21.88 -4.55
C GLY A 317 7.49 -22.69 -3.93
N THR A 318 7.78 -23.36 -2.84
CA THR A 318 6.90 -24.36 -2.23
C THR A 318 5.45 -23.86 -2.08
N PHE A 319 5.26 -22.61 -1.64
CA PHE A 319 3.93 -22.05 -1.35
C PHE A 319 3.41 -21.08 -2.43
N LEU A 320 4.08 -20.94 -3.56
CA LEU A 320 3.53 -20.15 -4.67
C LEU A 320 2.24 -20.80 -5.17
N GLY A 321 1.22 -19.99 -5.43
CA GLY A 321 -0.10 -20.52 -5.81
C GLY A 321 -0.80 -21.31 -4.70
N HIS A 322 -0.55 -20.98 -3.41
CA HIS A 322 -1.18 -21.62 -2.25
C HIS A 322 -2.72 -21.59 -2.36
N PRO A 323 -3.41 -22.74 -2.41
CA PRO A 323 -4.84 -22.80 -2.75
C PRO A 323 -5.74 -21.97 -1.84
N PRO A 324 -5.63 -22.02 -0.48
CA PRO A 324 -6.44 -21.16 0.40
C PRO A 324 -6.22 -19.66 0.18
N SER A 325 -4.96 -19.25 -0.07
CA SER A 325 -4.64 -17.85 -0.35
C SER A 325 -5.25 -17.37 -1.67
N ALA A 326 -5.20 -18.22 -2.70
CA ALA A 326 -5.82 -17.92 -4.00
C ALA A 326 -7.35 -17.87 -3.90
N ALA A 327 -7.97 -18.77 -3.13
CA ALA A 327 -9.42 -18.73 -2.87
C ALA A 327 -9.85 -17.44 -2.16
N ALA A 328 -9.07 -16.98 -1.17
CA ALA A 328 -9.32 -15.71 -0.49
C ALA A 328 -9.17 -14.51 -1.45
N ALA A 329 -8.18 -14.53 -2.35
CA ALA A 329 -7.98 -13.50 -3.37
C ALA A 329 -9.12 -13.48 -4.39
N ASN A 330 -9.59 -14.64 -4.87
CA ASN A 330 -10.74 -14.75 -5.75
C ASN A 330 -12.01 -14.17 -5.11
N ALA A 331 -12.25 -14.50 -3.82
CA ALA A 331 -13.36 -13.92 -3.07
C ALA A 331 -13.24 -12.41 -2.91
N THR A 332 -12.03 -11.89 -2.73
CA THR A 332 -11.76 -10.44 -2.63
C THR A 332 -12.12 -9.72 -3.93
N ILE A 333 -11.63 -10.20 -5.07
CA ILE A 333 -11.92 -9.62 -6.40
C ILE A 333 -13.44 -9.64 -6.66
N LYS A 334 -14.05 -10.79 -6.45
CA LYS A 334 -15.50 -10.95 -6.63
C LYS A 334 -16.31 -9.97 -5.77
N LEU A 335 -15.94 -9.78 -4.52
CA LEU A 335 -16.64 -8.86 -3.63
C LEU A 335 -16.48 -7.39 -4.05
N ILE A 336 -15.31 -6.98 -4.53
CA ILE A 336 -15.10 -5.64 -5.08
C ILE A 336 -16.08 -5.39 -6.25
N GLU A 337 -16.24 -6.38 -7.14
CA GLU A 337 -17.15 -6.31 -8.28
C GLU A 337 -18.63 -6.34 -7.86
N ASP A 338 -19.04 -7.36 -7.08
CA ASP A 338 -20.42 -7.58 -6.69
C ASP A 338 -21.02 -6.42 -5.88
N THR A 339 -20.19 -5.61 -5.21
CA THR A 339 -20.63 -4.49 -4.37
C THR A 339 -20.42 -3.10 -5.00
N ASN A 340 -19.96 -3.03 -6.26
CA ASN A 340 -19.59 -1.77 -6.92
C ASN A 340 -18.65 -0.92 -6.04
N LEU A 341 -17.68 -1.57 -5.40
CA LEU A 341 -16.85 -0.92 -4.41
C LEU A 341 -15.98 0.19 -4.99
N LEU A 342 -15.60 0.10 -6.27
CA LEU A 342 -14.79 1.14 -6.94
C LEU A 342 -15.53 2.48 -6.98
N ASP A 343 -16.81 2.47 -7.38
CA ASP A 343 -17.66 3.68 -7.41
C ASP A 343 -17.87 4.26 -6.01
N HIS A 344 -18.01 3.38 -5.00
CA HIS A 344 -18.09 3.80 -3.61
C HIS A 344 -16.82 4.53 -3.16
N VAL A 345 -15.65 3.97 -3.47
CA VAL A 345 -14.34 4.57 -3.15
C VAL A 345 -14.16 5.92 -3.84
N GLU A 346 -14.55 6.04 -5.10
CA GLU A 346 -14.47 7.31 -5.83
C GLU A 346 -15.35 8.37 -5.17
N LYS A 347 -16.60 8.01 -4.82
CA LYS A 347 -17.55 8.94 -4.19
C LYS A 347 -17.09 9.39 -2.80
N VAL A 348 -16.80 8.43 -1.90
CA VAL A 348 -16.42 8.74 -0.50
C VAL A 348 -15.05 9.41 -0.48
N GLY A 349 -14.12 8.96 -1.32
CA GLY A 349 -12.78 9.54 -1.43
C GLY A 349 -12.81 10.99 -1.91
N LYS A 350 -13.65 11.31 -2.92
CA LYS A 350 -13.84 12.68 -3.40
C LYS A 350 -14.37 13.59 -2.29
N ARG A 351 -15.42 13.16 -1.60
CA ARG A 351 -16.00 13.92 -0.46
C ARG A 351 -14.93 14.18 0.61
N LEU A 352 -14.23 13.11 1.03
CA LEU A 352 -13.20 13.23 2.05
C LEU A 352 -12.07 14.17 1.63
N PHE A 353 -11.66 14.12 0.37
CA PHE A 353 -10.64 15.02 -0.19
C PHE A 353 -11.11 16.49 -0.11
N GLU A 354 -12.32 16.79 -0.59
CA GLU A 354 -12.89 18.14 -0.58
C GLU A 354 -13.00 18.71 0.86
N GLU A 355 -13.48 17.90 1.82
CA GLU A 355 -13.56 18.31 3.23
C GLU A 355 -12.17 18.54 3.86
N LEU A 356 -11.15 17.78 3.45
CA LEU A 356 -9.77 18.01 3.89
C LEU A 356 -9.15 19.25 3.24
N GLU A 357 -9.45 19.56 1.97
CA GLU A 357 -9.04 20.84 1.33
C GLU A 357 -9.60 22.05 2.07
N GLU A 358 -10.87 21.96 2.50
CA GLU A 358 -11.46 23.00 3.34
C GLU A 358 -10.73 23.18 4.68
N LEU A 359 -10.26 22.08 5.29
CA LEU A 359 -9.44 22.17 6.51
C LEU A 359 -8.09 22.80 6.25
N VAL A 360 -7.42 22.47 5.17
CA VAL A 360 -6.15 23.11 4.76
C VAL A 360 -6.35 24.61 4.59
N ALA A 361 -7.44 25.02 3.91
CA ALA A 361 -7.77 26.43 3.73
C ALA A 361 -8.08 27.18 5.06
N GLN A 362 -8.67 26.48 6.05
CA GLN A 362 -8.99 27.04 7.37
C GLN A 362 -7.76 27.13 8.30
N PHE A 363 -6.78 26.24 8.13
CA PHE A 363 -5.64 26.08 9.01
C PHE A 363 -4.28 26.08 8.25
N PRO A 364 -4.02 27.07 7.37
CA PRO A 364 -2.82 27.08 6.51
C PRO A 364 -1.49 27.25 7.27
N ASP A 365 -1.56 27.52 8.58
CA ASP A 365 -0.42 27.63 9.49
C ASP A 365 -0.04 26.28 10.15
N ILE A 366 -0.81 25.21 9.86
CA ILE A 366 -0.60 23.87 10.43
C ILE A 366 -0.68 22.79 9.34
N LEU A 367 -1.58 22.97 8.37
CA LEU A 367 -1.84 22.02 7.28
C LEU A 367 -1.34 22.64 5.97
N ASN A 368 -0.41 21.98 5.29
CA ASN A 368 0.17 22.49 4.06
C ASN A 368 -0.67 22.15 2.83
N GLU A 369 -0.98 20.86 2.65
CA GLU A 369 -1.78 20.39 1.52
C GLU A 369 -2.43 19.04 1.81
N VAL A 370 -3.47 18.71 1.05
CA VAL A 370 -3.98 17.35 0.89
C VAL A 370 -3.73 16.89 -0.53
N ARG A 371 -3.33 15.64 -0.71
CA ARG A 371 -3.07 15.03 -2.02
C ARG A 371 -3.45 13.57 -2.03
N GLY A 372 -3.66 12.99 -3.21
CA GLY A 372 -4.02 11.59 -3.37
C GLY A 372 -5.21 11.35 -4.28
N ARG A 373 -5.72 10.12 -4.30
CA ARG A 373 -6.90 9.70 -5.09
C ARG A 373 -7.69 8.63 -4.36
N GLY A 374 -9.02 8.70 -4.43
CA GLY A 374 -9.92 7.76 -3.77
C GLY A 374 -9.68 7.72 -2.25
N LEU A 375 -9.47 6.54 -1.70
CA LEU A 375 -9.14 6.35 -0.28
C LEU A 375 -7.64 6.10 -0.07
N LEU A 376 -6.79 6.78 -0.81
CA LEU A 376 -5.35 6.89 -0.63
C LEU A 376 -4.97 8.36 -0.60
N LEU A 377 -5.09 8.98 0.57
CA LEU A 377 -4.86 10.40 0.77
C LEU A 377 -3.69 10.65 1.72
N GLY A 378 -2.99 11.74 1.50
CA GLY A 378 -1.95 12.28 2.37
C GLY A 378 -2.30 13.70 2.78
N LEU A 379 -2.33 13.97 4.06
CA LEU A 379 -2.47 15.31 4.62
C LEU A 379 -1.12 15.74 5.19
N GLU A 380 -0.51 16.76 4.61
CA GLU A 380 0.80 17.26 5.03
C GLU A 380 0.66 18.25 6.19
N ILE A 381 1.41 17.98 7.25
CA ILE A 381 1.46 18.79 8.47
C ILE A 381 2.69 19.69 8.41
N ASP A 382 2.54 20.98 8.70
CA ASP A 382 3.68 21.90 8.78
C ASP A 382 4.62 21.52 9.94
N ILE A 383 5.83 21.14 9.60
CA ILE A 383 6.89 20.79 10.56
C ILE A 383 7.96 21.86 10.68
N ALA A 384 7.82 23.00 10.03
CA ALA A 384 8.86 24.06 10.02
C ALA A 384 9.20 24.57 11.43
N LYS A 385 8.21 24.64 12.32
CA LYS A 385 8.40 25.06 13.72
C LYS A 385 8.70 23.92 14.66
N ASN A 386 8.26 22.69 14.32
CA ASN A 386 8.46 21.50 15.14
C ASN A 386 8.51 20.25 14.24
N THR A 387 9.67 19.65 14.06
CA THR A 387 9.87 18.45 13.26
C THR A 387 9.13 17.22 13.77
N GLN A 388 8.60 17.25 15.00
CA GLN A 388 7.77 16.20 15.59
C GLN A 388 6.26 16.47 15.44
N ALA A 389 5.87 17.58 14.81
CA ALA A 389 4.47 18.01 14.79
C ALA A 389 3.52 16.94 14.22
N CYS A 390 3.85 16.32 13.09
CA CYS A 390 3.02 15.28 12.49
C CYS A 390 2.88 14.04 13.39
N LYS A 391 3.96 13.62 14.03
CA LYS A 391 4.01 12.51 14.96
C LYS A 391 3.14 12.76 16.19
N ILE A 392 3.23 13.95 16.77
CA ILE A 392 2.42 14.38 17.92
C ILE A 392 0.95 14.49 17.51
N PHE A 393 0.67 15.05 16.34
CA PHE A 393 -0.66 15.13 15.75
C PHE A 393 -1.29 13.74 15.60
N ALA A 394 -0.56 12.81 15.01
CA ALA A 394 -1.02 11.43 14.82
C ALA A 394 -1.28 10.72 16.15
N MET A 395 -0.39 10.88 17.14
CA MET A 395 -0.60 10.34 18.50
C MET A 395 -1.88 10.91 19.13
N ARG A 396 -2.14 12.22 18.97
CA ARG A 396 -3.36 12.83 19.49
C ARG A 396 -4.62 12.29 18.81
N CYS A 397 -4.58 12.03 17.51
CA CYS A 397 -5.68 11.38 16.80
C CYS A 397 -5.97 9.97 17.36
N VAL A 398 -4.93 9.19 17.66
CA VAL A 398 -5.07 7.88 18.30
C VAL A 398 -5.73 8.00 19.69
N GLU A 399 -5.35 9.00 20.49
CA GLU A 399 -6.02 9.29 21.77
C GLU A 399 -7.51 9.67 21.62
N LYS A 400 -7.91 10.12 20.43
CA LYS A 400 -9.32 10.42 20.07
C LYS A 400 -10.01 9.26 19.33
N GLY A 401 -9.32 8.14 19.13
CA GLY A 401 -9.88 6.92 18.54
C GLY A 401 -9.80 6.83 17.02
N VAL A 402 -8.94 7.62 16.35
CA VAL A 402 -8.66 7.45 14.93
C VAL A 402 -7.19 7.08 14.72
N TYR A 403 -6.95 5.93 14.09
CA TYR A 403 -5.64 5.31 13.98
C TYR A 403 -5.00 5.60 12.63
N PHE A 404 -4.19 6.67 12.54
CA PHE A 404 -3.46 7.05 11.33
C PHE A 404 -2.02 6.51 11.32
N GLY A 405 -1.44 6.37 10.11
CA GLY A 405 0.01 6.31 9.94
C GLY A 405 0.57 7.68 9.59
N TYR A 406 1.81 7.96 9.97
CA TYR A 406 2.53 9.13 9.49
C TYR A 406 3.74 8.67 8.67
N TYR A 407 3.93 9.32 7.52
CA TYR A 407 4.82 8.93 6.45
C TYR A 407 5.48 10.16 5.83
N GLY A 408 6.09 10.00 4.66
CA GLY A 408 6.79 11.06 3.99
C GLY A 408 8.28 11.04 4.25
N VAL A 409 9.04 11.65 3.35
CA VAL A 409 10.50 11.75 3.45
C VAL A 409 10.91 12.42 4.76
N ASN A 410 10.13 13.41 5.22
CA ASN A 410 10.35 14.16 6.45
C ASN A 410 9.47 13.65 7.61
N GLN A 411 8.67 12.58 7.42
CA GLN A 411 7.67 12.11 8.39
C GLN A 411 6.61 13.20 8.72
N ASP A 412 6.21 13.95 7.72
CA ASP A 412 5.34 15.11 7.79
C ASP A 412 3.94 14.88 7.23
N VAL A 413 3.66 13.68 6.71
CA VAL A 413 2.39 13.35 6.06
C VAL A 413 1.58 12.35 6.85
N LEU A 414 0.39 12.74 7.26
CA LEU A 414 -0.62 11.85 7.79
C LEU A 414 -1.25 11.06 6.64
N ARG A 415 -1.02 9.74 6.59
CA ARG A 415 -1.64 8.87 5.58
C ARG A 415 -3.04 8.45 6.01
N ILE A 416 -3.99 8.69 5.11
CA ILE A 416 -5.40 8.34 5.27
C ILE A 416 -5.71 7.25 4.24
N ALA A 417 -5.64 5.99 4.69
CA ALA A 417 -5.85 4.80 3.86
C ALA A 417 -6.75 3.78 4.59
N PRO A 418 -8.00 4.15 4.94
CA PRO A 418 -8.91 3.27 5.66
C PRO A 418 -9.33 2.08 4.79
N PRO A 419 -10.02 1.05 5.33
CA PRO A 419 -10.74 0.09 4.52
C PRO A 419 -11.66 0.76 3.51
N LEU A 420 -11.76 0.20 2.30
CA LEU A 420 -12.57 0.78 1.21
C LEU A 420 -14.07 0.80 1.51
N THR A 421 -14.47 0.11 2.56
CA THR A 421 -15.86 -0.07 3.01
C THR A 421 -16.30 0.96 4.05
N ILE A 422 -15.48 2.00 4.32
CA ILE A 422 -15.88 3.08 5.25
C ILE A 422 -17.17 3.75 4.80
N THR A 423 -17.93 4.20 5.76
CA THR A 423 -19.19 4.92 5.55
C THR A 423 -18.97 6.44 5.46
N ASP A 424 -20.03 7.17 5.09
CA ASP A 424 -20.02 8.64 5.17
C ASP A 424 -19.82 9.12 6.60
N GLU A 425 -20.37 8.40 7.60
CA GLU A 425 -20.19 8.70 9.02
C GLU A 425 -18.74 8.47 9.47
N ASP A 426 -18.08 7.43 8.96
CA ASP A 426 -16.66 7.20 9.23
C ASP A 426 -15.80 8.34 8.66
N ALA A 427 -16.13 8.83 7.46
CA ALA A 427 -15.45 9.98 6.85
C ALA A 427 -15.62 11.25 7.70
N GLU A 428 -16.82 11.50 8.24
CA GLU A 428 -17.08 12.60 9.18
C GLU A 428 -16.26 12.49 10.46
N ILE A 429 -16.09 11.27 11.00
CA ILE A 429 -15.24 11.02 12.18
C ILE A 429 -13.78 11.37 11.87
N ILE A 430 -13.28 10.99 10.69
CA ILE A 430 -11.93 11.32 10.25
C ILE A 430 -11.72 12.84 10.23
N VAL A 431 -12.59 13.55 9.49
CA VAL A 431 -12.48 15.01 9.31
C VAL A 431 -12.65 15.77 10.63
N SER A 432 -13.65 15.39 11.44
CA SER A 432 -13.90 16.04 12.73
C SER A 432 -12.74 15.85 13.71
N THR A 433 -12.13 14.66 13.73
CA THR A 433 -10.94 14.39 14.57
C THR A 433 -9.75 15.22 14.13
N ILE A 434 -9.47 15.30 12.82
CA ILE A 434 -8.39 16.13 12.27
C ILE A 434 -8.64 17.60 12.64
N ARG A 435 -9.85 18.12 12.44
CA ARG A 435 -10.24 19.50 12.79
C ARG A 435 -10.01 19.79 14.28
N GLU A 436 -10.43 18.89 15.15
CA GLU A 436 -10.29 19.05 16.60
C GLU A 436 -8.81 19.08 17.00
N VAL A 437 -7.99 18.14 16.53
CA VAL A 437 -6.56 18.09 16.83
C VAL A 437 -5.82 19.30 16.27
N THR A 438 -6.17 19.75 15.05
CA THR A 438 -5.61 20.96 14.45
C THR A 438 -5.93 22.19 15.31
N THR A 439 -7.15 22.28 15.82
CA THR A 439 -7.57 23.38 16.71
C THR A 439 -6.81 23.34 18.03
N GLU A 440 -6.64 22.17 18.64
CA GLU A 440 -5.85 22.00 19.86
C GLU A 440 -4.38 22.39 19.63
N LEU A 441 -3.80 21.97 18.52
CA LEU A 441 -2.40 22.29 18.17
C LEU A 441 -2.22 23.82 17.97
N ARG A 442 -3.13 24.45 17.22
CA ARG A 442 -3.11 25.90 16.96
C ARG A 442 -3.27 26.72 18.24
N GLY A 443 -4.13 26.25 19.15
CA GLY A 443 -4.38 26.91 20.44
C GLY A 443 -3.30 26.64 21.50
N GLY A 444 -2.34 25.76 21.26
CA GLY A 444 -1.33 25.37 22.26
C GLY A 444 -1.91 24.51 23.40
N PHE A 445 -3.06 23.86 23.18
CA PHE A 445 -3.79 23.09 24.19
C PHE A 445 -3.50 21.58 24.17
N LEU A 446 -2.45 21.15 23.46
CA LEU A 446 -2.08 19.75 23.46
C LEU A 446 -1.63 19.27 24.83
N PRO A 447 -2.16 18.14 25.33
CA PRO A 447 -1.72 17.59 26.61
C PRO A 447 -0.22 17.25 26.58
N LYS A 448 0.51 17.64 27.64
CA LYS A 448 1.95 17.31 27.76
C LYS A 448 2.20 15.80 27.65
N ALA A 449 1.31 14.98 28.21
CA ALA A 449 1.36 13.52 28.13
C ALA A 449 1.30 13.00 26.68
N THR A 450 0.60 13.66 25.76
CA THR A 450 0.57 13.30 24.34
C THR A 450 1.95 13.44 23.70
N VAL A 451 2.66 14.53 24.00
CA VAL A 451 4.01 14.78 23.49
C VAL A 451 4.98 13.71 24.01
N GLU A 452 4.95 13.42 25.32
CA GLU A 452 5.77 12.40 25.95
C GLU A 452 5.50 11.00 25.36
N LYS A 453 4.24 10.64 25.14
CA LYS A 453 3.86 9.37 24.50
C LYS A 453 4.29 9.31 23.03
N ALA A 454 4.15 10.40 22.27
CA ALA A 454 4.62 10.47 20.91
C ALA A 454 6.13 10.21 20.85
N ASP A 455 6.91 10.77 21.74
CA ASP A 455 8.36 10.53 21.81
C ASP A 455 8.72 9.09 22.19
N GLN A 456 7.96 8.49 23.08
CA GLN A 456 8.23 7.15 23.58
C GLN A 456 7.76 6.05 22.62
N PHE A 457 6.60 6.18 22.01
CA PHE A 457 5.91 5.08 21.33
C PHE A 457 5.72 5.30 19.82
N ALA A 458 5.66 6.53 19.34
CA ALA A 458 5.51 6.79 17.93
C ALA A 458 6.87 6.74 17.22
N ILE A 459 7.37 5.53 16.95
CA ILE A 459 8.72 5.29 16.39
C ILE A 459 8.69 5.37 14.86
N GLY A 460 7.70 5.62 14.16
CA GLY A 460 7.58 5.83 12.72
C GLY A 460 8.54 5.05 11.80
N LEU A 461 8.22 5.01 10.54
CA LEU A 461 9.11 4.49 9.49
C LEU A 461 10.35 5.40 9.37
N VAL A 462 11.42 5.05 10.02
CA VAL A 462 12.72 5.68 9.76
C VAL A 462 13.25 5.18 8.42
N MET A 463 12.62 5.62 7.32
CA MET A 463 13.02 5.24 5.97
C MET A 463 14.21 6.07 5.46
N CYS A 464 14.49 7.22 6.10
CA CYS A 464 15.64 8.07 5.79
C CYS A 464 16.27 8.61 7.06
N LYS A 465 17.25 7.91 7.63
CA LYS A 465 18.32 8.67 8.26
C LYS A 465 19.22 9.18 7.13
N GLN A 466 19.08 10.46 6.77
CA GLN A 466 20.15 11.09 6.04
C GLN A 466 21.43 10.88 6.86
N ALA A 467 22.38 10.14 6.29
CA ALA A 467 23.72 10.10 6.83
C ALA A 467 24.21 11.56 6.87
N LYS A 468 24.41 12.07 8.10
CA LYS A 468 25.13 13.33 8.31
C LYS A 468 26.58 13.14 7.86
#